data_aff2bfaebbc476e731a73d4df7585b30
#
_entry.id   aff2bfaebbc476e731a73d4df7585b30
#
_cell.length_a   1.000
_cell.length_b   1.000
_cell.length_c   1.000
_cell.angle_alpha   90.00
_cell.angle_beta   90.00
_cell.angle_gamma   90.00
#
_symmetry.space_group_name_H-M   'P 1'
#
loop_
_entity.id
_entity.type
_entity.pdbx_description
1 polymer ?
#
loop_
_entity_poly.entity_id
_entity_poly.type
_entity_poly.pdbx_seq_one_letter_code
_entity_poly.pdbx_strand_id
1 'polypeptide(L)'
;MASSDDQTILRRKAAHAVANAAQGGPGADRSWRVVLARAARDTMALGLEVTRISQSRASLCELLDLPPDRALIAVLEGPGEGLGLMVISAPLLAAMTEMQTIGKVQALAPAPRKPTRTDAAMVAGFIDVALTGLEVALADEADLVWAGGFQYASFLDDPRPLGLLLEDIPYRVLIAEISVEGGARLGQVLMALPSEGRGIRPRSGSHILPDEGAGHAFATDLANQVEGASCVLQAVIHRMAKPLSSILSLQVGDVLSMDMASLDKVGLEGLGERRIAEGQLGQNRGMRAVRLTSLSAAGGPPVQAVDDIIDLQRMAAG
;
A
#
# COMPACT_ATOMS: atom_id res chain seq x y z
N MET A 1 17.83 40.30 38.34
CA MET A 1 18.41 40.18 36.99
C MET A 1 18.36 38.67 36.61
N ALA A 2 17.25 38.23 36.04
CA ALA A 2 17.16 36.90 35.45
C ALA A 2 17.93 36.93 34.13
N SER A 3 18.91 36.05 33.99
CA SER A 3 19.91 36.16 32.94
C SER A 3 19.31 35.87 31.55
N SER A 4 19.83 36.61 30.58
CA SER A 4 19.51 36.52 29.15
C SER A 4 19.59 35.09 28.60
N ASP A 5 20.34 34.20 29.23
CA ASP A 5 20.49 32.79 28.88
C ASP A 5 19.25 31.94 29.17
N ASP A 6 18.55 32.20 30.28
CA ASP A 6 17.31 31.48 30.61
C ASP A 6 16.17 31.76 29.61
N GLN A 7 16.08 33.02 29.15
CA GLN A 7 15.10 33.37 28.10
C GLN A 7 15.43 32.74 26.75
N THR A 8 16.71 32.53 26.43
CA THR A 8 17.17 31.93 25.21
C THR A 8 16.90 30.40 25.25
N ILE A 9 17.09 29.74 26.39
CA ILE A 9 16.80 28.32 26.60
C ILE A 9 15.29 28.06 26.56
N LEU A 10 14.49 28.92 27.17
CA LEU A 10 13.03 28.82 27.13
C LEU A 10 12.48 29.06 25.71
N ARG A 11 13.02 30.01 24.96
CA ARG A 11 12.66 30.24 23.55
C ARG A 11 13.08 29.03 22.66
N ARG A 12 14.26 28.43 22.88
CA ARG A 12 14.66 27.21 22.19
C ARG A 12 13.77 26.02 22.52
N LYS A 13 13.43 25.83 23.80
CA LYS A 13 12.48 24.78 24.21
C LYS A 13 11.08 25.01 23.67
N ALA A 14 10.61 26.27 23.65
CA ALA A 14 9.33 26.63 23.06
C ALA A 14 9.34 26.46 21.52
N ALA A 15 10.41 26.86 20.84
CA ALA A 15 10.58 26.65 19.41
C ALA A 15 10.69 25.14 19.05
N HIS A 16 11.37 24.34 19.88
CA HIS A 16 11.41 22.87 19.75
C HIS A 16 10.05 22.23 20.03
N ALA A 17 9.31 22.72 21.02
CA ALA A 17 7.95 22.26 21.32
C ALA A 17 6.96 22.63 20.20
N VAL A 18 7.08 23.85 19.63
CA VAL A 18 6.28 24.27 18.47
C VAL A 18 6.70 23.54 17.19
N ALA A 19 7.99 23.28 16.97
CA ALA A 19 8.47 22.47 15.86
C ALA A 19 8.05 20.98 15.99
N ASN A 20 8.05 20.42 17.22
CA ASN A 20 7.49 19.11 17.48
C ASN A 20 5.96 19.08 17.37
N ALA A 21 5.25 20.12 17.76
CA ALA A 21 3.81 20.23 17.55
C ALA A 21 3.45 20.46 16.08
N ALA A 22 4.31 21.14 15.30
CA ALA A 22 4.14 21.28 13.84
C ALA A 22 4.57 20.05 13.04
N GLN A 23 5.32 19.12 13.68
CA GLN A 23 5.82 17.88 13.04
C GLN A 23 5.03 16.62 13.44
N GLY A 24 4.05 16.73 14.31
CA GLY A 24 3.15 15.64 14.69
C GLY A 24 2.01 16.28 15.45
N GLY A 25 0.89 16.53 14.78
CA GLY A 25 -0.30 17.06 15.43
C GLY A 25 -0.77 16.11 16.54
N PRO A 26 -1.48 16.60 17.57
CA PRO A 26 -2.06 15.77 18.63
C PRO A 26 -3.15 14.80 18.12
N GLY A 27 -3.34 14.74 16.80
CA GLY A 27 -4.37 13.95 16.13
C GLY A 27 -4.14 12.45 16.19
N ALA A 28 -2.97 11.97 15.80
CA ALA A 28 -2.70 10.54 15.66
C ALA A 28 -2.74 9.80 17.00
N ASP A 29 -2.17 10.35 18.07
CA ASP A 29 -2.18 9.74 19.41
C ASP A 29 -3.59 9.56 19.95
N ARG A 30 -4.40 10.62 19.84
CA ARG A 30 -5.78 10.61 20.34
C ARG A 30 -6.63 9.66 19.51
N SER A 31 -6.50 9.72 18.20
CA SER A 31 -7.24 8.87 17.26
C SER A 31 -6.88 7.41 17.45
N TRP A 32 -5.60 7.09 17.59
CA TRP A 32 -5.12 5.71 17.79
C TRP A 32 -5.68 5.07 19.05
N ARG A 33 -5.77 5.83 20.16
CA ARG A 33 -6.39 5.37 21.40
C ARG A 33 -7.82 4.90 21.22
N VAL A 34 -8.63 5.70 20.53
CA VAL A 34 -10.04 5.40 20.32
C VAL A 34 -10.23 4.26 19.31
N VAL A 35 -9.43 4.28 18.27
CA VAL A 35 -9.52 3.31 17.18
C VAL A 35 -9.12 1.91 17.64
N LEU A 36 -8.03 1.75 18.42
CA LEU A 36 -7.64 0.45 18.96
C LEU A 36 -8.74 -0.16 19.82
N ALA A 37 -9.34 0.65 20.73
CA ALA A 37 -10.41 0.18 21.59
C ALA A 37 -11.66 -0.23 20.80
N ARG A 38 -12.00 0.54 19.75
CA ARG A 38 -13.13 0.23 18.86
C ARG A 38 -12.85 -1.04 18.04
N ALA A 39 -11.68 -1.12 17.39
CA ALA A 39 -11.31 -2.27 16.59
C ALA A 39 -11.34 -3.59 17.41
N ALA A 40 -10.82 -3.58 18.63
CA ALA A 40 -10.84 -4.76 19.50
C ALA A 40 -12.27 -5.18 19.88
N ARG A 41 -13.16 -4.21 20.14
CA ARG A 41 -14.56 -4.47 20.42
C ARG A 41 -15.30 -5.03 19.21
N ASP A 42 -15.10 -4.40 18.05
CA ASP A 42 -15.86 -4.71 16.84
C ASP A 42 -15.44 -6.06 16.22
N THR A 43 -14.15 -6.40 16.31
CA THR A 43 -13.61 -7.65 15.70
C THR A 43 -13.67 -8.86 16.63
N MET A 44 -13.54 -8.67 17.95
CA MET A 44 -13.40 -9.80 18.87
C MET A 44 -14.16 -9.61 20.20
N ALA A 45 -15.02 -8.61 20.31
CA ALA A 45 -15.77 -8.27 21.54
C ALA A 45 -14.87 -8.10 22.77
N LEU A 46 -13.62 -7.67 22.59
CA LEU A 46 -12.62 -7.52 23.64
C LEU A 46 -12.64 -6.12 24.23
N GLY A 47 -12.77 -6.02 25.56
CA GLY A 47 -12.64 -4.77 26.31
C GLY A 47 -11.18 -4.33 26.39
N LEU A 48 -10.76 -3.42 25.50
CA LEU A 48 -9.40 -2.91 25.41
C LEU A 48 -9.38 -1.43 25.79
N GLU A 49 -8.52 -1.07 26.72
CA GLU A 49 -8.28 0.30 27.15
C GLU A 49 -6.79 0.65 26.95
N VAL A 50 -6.56 1.78 26.28
CA VAL A 50 -5.21 2.31 26.10
C VAL A 50 -4.87 3.23 27.27
N THR A 51 -3.99 2.78 28.14
CA THR A 51 -3.59 3.52 29.36
C THR A 51 -2.61 4.63 29.02
N ARG A 52 -1.66 4.37 28.12
CA ARG A 52 -0.64 5.33 27.74
C ARG A 52 -0.32 5.20 26.25
N ILE A 53 -0.05 6.33 25.59
CA ILE A 53 0.54 6.37 24.25
C ILE A 53 1.79 7.24 24.30
N SER A 54 2.84 6.77 23.65
CA SER A 54 4.04 7.54 23.36
C SER A 54 4.32 7.53 21.87
N GLN A 55 4.72 8.68 21.35
CA GLN A 55 5.14 8.86 19.96
C GLN A 55 6.61 9.24 19.95
N SER A 56 7.38 8.61 19.07
CA SER A 56 8.79 8.88 18.87
C SER A 56 9.15 8.74 17.38
N ARG A 57 10.37 9.10 17.04
CA ARG A 57 11.00 8.77 15.77
C ARG A 57 12.15 7.82 16.05
N ALA A 58 12.31 6.83 15.20
CA ALA A 58 13.38 5.84 15.28
C ALA A 58 14.02 5.65 13.91
N SER A 59 15.32 5.44 13.89
CA SER A 59 16.02 4.88 12.75
C SER A 59 15.70 3.39 12.59
N LEU A 60 16.05 2.80 11.45
CA LEU A 60 15.89 1.36 11.26
C LEU A 60 16.59 0.55 12.36
N CYS A 61 17.83 0.91 12.72
CA CYS A 61 18.58 0.21 13.76
C CYS A 61 17.86 0.24 15.12
N GLU A 62 17.36 1.41 15.53
CA GLU A 62 16.60 1.55 16.78
C GLU A 62 15.27 0.78 16.73
N LEU A 63 14.64 0.75 15.56
CA LEU A 63 13.38 0.05 15.36
C LEU A 63 13.51 -1.46 15.54
N LEU A 64 14.65 -2.05 15.17
CA LEU A 64 14.92 -3.48 15.32
C LEU A 64 15.01 -3.93 16.78
N ASP A 65 15.36 -3.02 17.69
CA ASP A 65 15.50 -3.28 19.11
C ASP A 65 14.21 -3.05 19.92
N LEU A 66 13.17 -2.45 19.28
CA LEU A 66 11.92 -2.12 19.98
C LEU A 66 10.96 -3.29 20.21
N PRO A 67 10.86 -4.31 19.31
CA PRO A 67 9.92 -5.40 19.50
C PRO A 67 10.25 -6.20 20.76
N PRO A 68 9.30 -6.39 21.69
CA PRO A 68 9.52 -7.23 22.86
C PRO A 68 9.66 -8.71 22.47
N ASP A 69 10.30 -9.48 23.34
CA ASP A 69 10.51 -10.90 23.13
C ASP A 69 9.19 -11.63 22.83
N ARG A 70 9.22 -12.49 21.81
CA ARG A 70 8.08 -13.33 21.40
C ARG A 70 6.83 -12.55 21.03
N ALA A 71 6.97 -11.28 20.65
CA ALA A 71 5.87 -10.51 20.10
C ALA A 71 5.51 -11.00 18.70
N LEU A 72 4.26 -10.80 18.31
CA LEU A 72 3.84 -10.93 16.92
C LEU A 72 4.29 -9.69 16.18
N ILE A 73 5.00 -9.86 15.07
CA ILE A 73 5.44 -8.79 14.19
C ILE A 73 4.63 -8.89 12.90
N ALA A 74 3.68 -8.00 12.73
CA ALA A 74 2.92 -7.86 11.48
C ALA A 74 3.62 -6.87 10.56
N VAL A 75 3.83 -7.26 9.33
CA VAL A 75 4.31 -6.39 8.25
C VAL A 75 3.11 -5.72 7.62
N LEU A 76 3.17 -4.42 7.49
CA LEU A 76 2.16 -3.58 6.88
C LEU A 76 2.64 -3.11 5.51
N GLU A 77 1.78 -3.20 4.52
CA GLU A 77 2.02 -2.66 3.18
C GLU A 77 1.24 -1.36 3.03
N GLY A 78 1.88 -0.35 2.48
CA GLY A 78 1.31 0.97 2.31
C GLY A 78 1.59 1.57 0.95
N PRO A 79 1.14 2.81 0.71
CA PRO A 79 1.30 3.50 -0.56
C PRO A 79 2.76 3.63 -0.98
N GLY A 80 3.02 3.53 -2.30
CA GLY A 80 4.35 3.69 -2.88
C GLY A 80 5.33 2.61 -2.43
N GLU A 81 4.86 1.37 -2.26
CA GLU A 81 5.65 0.22 -1.78
C GLU A 81 6.26 0.42 -0.38
N GLY A 82 5.73 1.39 0.37
CA GLY A 82 6.17 1.66 1.73
C GLY A 82 5.80 0.53 2.67
N LEU A 83 6.77 0.02 3.42
CA LEU A 83 6.54 -0.98 4.45
C LEU A 83 6.56 -0.36 5.84
N GLY A 84 5.62 -0.81 6.66
CA GLY A 84 5.55 -0.51 8.08
C GLY A 84 5.45 -1.77 8.90
N LEU A 85 5.37 -1.64 10.21
CA LEU A 85 5.08 -2.76 11.09
C LEU A 85 4.10 -2.40 12.20
N MET A 86 3.40 -3.46 12.64
CA MET A 86 2.68 -3.45 13.90
C MET A 86 3.14 -4.63 14.74
N VAL A 87 3.52 -4.34 15.98
CA VAL A 87 4.01 -5.35 16.91
C VAL A 87 3.01 -5.49 18.06
N ILE A 88 2.56 -6.71 18.30
CA ILE A 88 1.64 -7.05 19.39
C ILE A 88 2.40 -7.90 20.42
N SER A 89 2.50 -7.43 21.65
CA SER A 89 3.20 -8.14 22.72
C SER A 89 2.56 -9.50 23.01
N ALA A 90 3.37 -10.47 23.43
CA ALA A 90 2.91 -11.83 23.68
C ALA A 90 1.73 -11.92 24.69
N PRO A 91 1.69 -11.14 25.81
CA PRO A 91 0.55 -11.18 26.71
C PRO A 91 -0.75 -10.67 26.08
N LEU A 92 -0.67 -9.64 25.22
CA LEU A 92 -1.82 -9.10 24.54
C LEU A 92 -2.32 -10.06 23.46
N LEU A 93 -1.40 -10.62 22.67
CA LEU A 93 -1.73 -11.65 21.67
C LEU A 93 -2.44 -12.84 22.29
N ALA A 94 -1.97 -13.30 23.45
CA ALA A 94 -2.62 -14.39 24.20
C ALA A 94 -4.04 -14.00 24.62
N ALA A 95 -4.26 -12.79 25.14
CA ALA A 95 -5.59 -12.32 25.51
C ALA A 95 -6.55 -12.23 24.31
N MET A 96 -6.06 -11.75 23.15
CA MET A 96 -6.83 -11.71 21.91
C MET A 96 -7.21 -13.11 21.44
N THR A 97 -6.26 -14.04 21.47
CA THR A 97 -6.51 -15.45 21.09
C THR A 97 -7.47 -16.13 22.04
N GLU A 98 -7.34 -15.93 23.35
CA GLU A 98 -8.26 -16.45 24.37
C GLU A 98 -9.68 -15.93 24.17
N MET A 99 -9.84 -14.63 23.91
CA MET A 99 -11.14 -14.05 23.65
C MET A 99 -11.83 -14.67 22.42
N GLN A 100 -11.10 -14.85 21.33
CA GLN A 100 -11.65 -15.42 20.09
C GLN A 100 -11.94 -16.93 20.19
N THR A 101 -11.18 -17.66 21.01
CA THR A 101 -11.33 -19.12 21.12
C THR A 101 -12.25 -19.55 22.26
N ILE A 102 -12.17 -18.87 23.40
CA ILE A 102 -12.84 -19.26 24.65
C ILE A 102 -13.95 -18.26 25.01
N GLY A 103 -13.93 -17.06 24.40
CA GLY A 103 -14.87 -15.98 24.68
C GLY A 103 -14.59 -15.22 25.98
N LYS A 104 -13.46 -15.43 26.60
CA LYS A 104 -13.03 -14.73 27.83
C LYS A 104 -11.51 -14.76 28.00
N VAL A 105 -10.95 -13.70 28.58
CA VAL A 105 -9.55 -13.63 28.99
C VAL A 105 -9.38 -14.37 30.32
N GLN A 106 -8.40 -15.28 30.39
CA GLN A 106 -8.12 -16.03 31.63
C GLN A 106 -7.34 -15.16 32.61
N ALA A 107 -7.60 -15.35 33.92
CA ALA A 107 -6.89 -14.62 34.98
C ALA A 107 -5.37 -14.94 35.02
N LEU A 108 -5.01 -16.20 34.71
CA LEU A 108 -3.62 -16.63 34.63
C LEU A 108 -3.10 -16.51 33.22
N ALA A 109 -2.06 -15.70 33.03
CA ALA A 109 -1.43 -15.58 31.70
C ALA A 109 -0.76 -16.90 31.31
N PRO A 110 -0.97 -17.41 30.08
CA PRO A 110 -0.24 -18.55 29.60
C PRO A 110 1.26 -18.23 29.47
N ALA A 111 2.09 -19.27 29.51
CA ALA A 111 3.53 -19.09 29.29
C ALA A 111 3.77 -18.45 27.91
N PRO A 112 4.64 -17.44 27.82
CA PRO A 112 4.95 -16.79 26.55
C PRO A 112 5.52 -17.80 25.56
N ARG A 113 4.93 -17.89 24.37
CA ARG A 113 5.36 -18.75 23.27
C ARG A 113 5.62 -17.94 22.00
N LYS A 114 6.36 -18.47 21.05
CA LYS A 114 6.49 -17.85 19.73
C LYS A 114 5.12 -17.76 19.05
N PRO A 115 4.81 -16.64 18.40
CA PRO A 115 3.62 -16.51 17.56
C PRO A 115 3.62 -17.51 16.43
N THR A 116 2.45 -17.99 16.08
CA THR A 116 2.25 -18.90 14.94
C THR A 116 1.48 -18.20 13.81
N ARG A 117 1.47 -18.83 12.64
CA ARG A 117 0.66 -18.38 11.52
C ARG A 117 -0.83 -18.25 11.86
N THR A 118 -1.32 -19.14 12.71
CA THR A 118 -2.71 -19.10 13.17
C THR A 118 -2.97 -17.86 14.04
N ASP A 119 -2.05 -17.55 14.96
CA ASP A 119 -2.17 -16.34 15.78
C ASP A 119 -2.20 -15.08 14.93
N ALA A 120 -1.35 -15.02 13.90
CA ALA A 120 -1.32 -13.89 12.96
C ALA A 120 -2.65 -13.78 12.18
N ALA A 121 -3.18 -14.89 11.67
CA ALA A 121 -4.46 -14.90 10.97
C ALA A 121 -5.63 -14.45 11.87
N MET A 122 -5.59 -14.79 13.15
CA MET A 122 -6.63 -14.39 14.11
C MET A 122 -6.62 -12.88 14.39
N VAL A 123 -5.48 -12.22 14.36
CA VAL A 123 -5.39 -10.77 14.63
C VAL A 123 -5.35 -9.91 13.37
N ALA A 124 -5.22 -10.50 12.19
CA ALA A 124 -5.16 -9.76 10.91
C ALA A 124 -6.36 -8.83 10.73
N GLY A 125 -7.59 -9.31 10.96
CA GLY A 125 -8.79 -8.49 10.88
C GLY A 125 -8.83 -7.33 11.88
N PHE A 126 -8.30 -7.53 13.09
CA PHE A 126 -8.14 -6.44 14.06
C PHE A 126 -7.17 -5.38 13.55
N ILE A 127 -6.04 -5.78 12.97
CA ILE A 127 -5.03 -4.87 12.42
C ILE A 127 -5.64 -4.02 11.30
N ASP A 128 -6.31 -4.65 10.34
CA ASP A 128 -6.92 -3.94 9.21
C ASP A 128 -8.03 -2.97 9.63
N VAL A 129 -8.90 -3.39 10.56
CA VAL A 129 -9.95 -2.51 11.11
C VAL A 129 -9.34 -1.34 11.88
N ALA A 130 -8.24 -1.56 12.62
CA ALA A 130 -7.55 -0.50 13.35
C ALA A 130 -6.89 0.50 12.38
N LEU A 131 -6.21 0.03 11.33
CA LEU A 131 -5.57 0.88 10.33
C LEU A 131 -6.59 1.70 9.53
N THR A 132 -7.65 1.05 9.04
CA THR A 132 -8.76 1.74 8.34
C THR A 132 -9.45 2.76 9.26
N GLY A 133 -9.68 2.40 10.52
CA GLY A 133 -10.25 3.29 11.50
C GLY A 133 -9.37 4.50 11.78
N LEU A 134 -8.04 4.33 11.80
CA LEU A 134 -7.09 5.43 11.97
C LEU A 134 -7.13 6.37 10.76
N GLU A 135 -7.14 5.83 9.55
CA GLU A 135 -7.26 6.61 8.32
C GLU A 135 -8.53 7.47 8.30
N VAL A 136 -9.67 6.88 8.65
CA VAL A 136 -10.96 7.61 8.75
C VAL A 136 -10.91 8.68 9.84
N ALA A 137 -10.31 8.38 11.00
CA ALA A 137 -10.21 9.34 12.09
C ALA A 137 -9.26 10.51 11.81
N LEU A 138 -8.30 10.31 10.90
CA LEU A 138 -7.32 11.32 10.48
C LEU A 138 -7.68 12.00 9.15
N ALA A 139 -8.88 11.79 8.60
CA ALA A 139 -9.24 12.25 7.25
C ALA A 139 -8.98 13.74 7.01
N ASP A 140 -9.15 14.58 8.04
CA ASP A 140 -8.94 16.03 7.98
C ASP A 140 -7.63 16.47 8.66
N GLU A 141 -6.81 15.55 9.15
CA GLU A 141 -5.60 15.83 9.91
C GLU A 141 -4.33 15.68 9.06
N ALA A 142 -3.32 16.48 9.37
CA ALA A 142 -2.03 16.42 8.67
C ALA A 142 -1.33 15.06 8.81
N ASP A 143 -1.61 14.33 9.89
CA ASP A 143 -1.02 13.03 10.17
C ASP A 143 -1.50 11.91 9.22
N LEU A 144 -2.58 12.13 8.47
CA LEU A 144 -3.05 11.21 7.43
C LEU A 144 -1.97 10.90 6.39
N VAL A 145 -1.11 11.88 6.08
CA VAL A 145 -0.06 11.74 5.06
C VAL A 145 0.89 10.58 5.36
N TRP A 146 1.19 10.34 6.64
CA TRP A 146 2.10 9.27 7.03
C TRP A 146 1.37 8.02 7.56
N ALA A 147 0.13 8.16 8.02
CA ALA A 147 -0.61 7.08 8.67
C ALA A 147 -1.65 6.39 7.76
N GLY A 148 -2.01 7.00 6.62
CA GLY A 148 -3.06 6.48 5.75
C GLY A 148 -2.59 5.46 4.73
N GLY A 149 -3.51 4.60 4.30
CA GLY A 149 -3.32 3.65 3.20
C GLY A 149 -2.51 2.40 3.55
N PHE A 150 -2.27 2.10 4.83
CA PHE A 150 -1.61 0.88 5.25
C PHE A 150 -2.61 -0.25 5.51
N GLN A 151 -2.20 -1.49 5.20
CA GLN A 151 -2.96 -2.71 5.43
C GLN A 151 -2.04 -3.85 5.89
N TYR A 152 -2.62 -4.87 6.49
CA TYR A 152 -1.88 -6.06 6.88
C TYR A 152 -1.44 -6.85 5.65
N ALA A 153 -0.15 -7.15 5.52
CA ALA A 153 0.39 -7.93 4.42
C ALA A 153 0.81 -9.35 4.86
N SER A 154 1.61 -9.45 5.91
CA SER A 154 2.17 -10.71 6.39
C SER A 154 2.61 -10.61 7.85
N PHE A 155 3.16 -11.70 8.38
CA PHE A 155 3.76 -11.68 9.71
C PHE A 155 5.16 -12.29 9.70
N LEU A 156 5.95 -11.93 10.71
CA LEU A 156 7.26 -12.50 10.99
C LEU A 156 7.27 -13.09 12.39
N ASP A 157 7.89 -14.23 12.52
CA ASP A 157 8.10 -14.92 13.80
C ASP A 157 9.45 -14.56 14.47
N ASP A 158 10.29 -13.81 13.74
CA ASP A 158 11.61 -13.35 14.19
C ASP A 158 11.86 -11.92 13.65
N PRO A 159 12.41 -11.01 14.45
CA PRO A 159 12.69 -9.64 14.00
C PRO A 159 13.88 -9.53 13.03
N ARG A 160 14.75 -10.53 12.92
CA ARG A 160 15.98 -10.46 12.09
C ARG A 160 15.72 -10.13 10.61
N PRO A 161 14.68 -10.67 9.94
CA PRO A 161 14.41 -10.31 8.55
C PRO A 161 13.99 -8.85 8.35
N LEU A 162 13.57 -8.13 9.40
CA LEU A 162 13.13 -6.72 9.28
C LEU A 162 14.22 -5.82 8.69
N GLY A 163 15.48 -6.04 9.04
CA GLY A 163 16.59 -5.26 8.50
C GLY A 163 16.84 -5.45 6.99
N LEU A 164 16.26 -6.50 6.39
CA LEU A 164 16.32 -6.75 4.94
C LEU A 164 15.02 -6.29 4.23
N LEU A 165 13.91 -6.25 4.96
CA LEU A 165 12.59 -5.91 4.41
C LEU A 165 12.32 -4.42 4.46
N LEU A 166 12.73 -3.76 5.53
CA LEU A 166 12.46 -2.34 5.74
C LEU A 166 13.57 -1.48 5.11
N GLU A 167 13.18 -0.36 4.57
CA GLU A 167 14.12 0.65 4.06
C GLU A 167 14.84 1.35 5.22
N ASP A 168 16.08 1.77 4.99
CA ASP A 168 16.86 2.57 5.96
C ASP A 168 16.43 4.04 5.92
N ILE A 169 15.24 4.30 6.44
CA ILE A 169 14.61 5.61 6.55
C ILE A 169 14.15 5.86 7.99
N PRO A 170 13.89 7.12 8.37
CA PRO A 170 13.27 7.40 9.66
C PRO A 170 11.82 6.87 9.72
N TYR A 171 11.47 6.26 10.85
CA TYR A 171 10.11 5.77 11.15
C TYR A 171 9.47 6.58 12.26
N ARG A 172 8.17 6.82 12.15
CA ARG A 172 7.34 7.27 13.27
C ARG A 172 6.84 6.06 14.02
N VAL A 173 7.09 6.05 15.31
CA VAL A 173 6.75 4.94 16.21
C VAL A 173 5.71 5.40 17.20
N LEU A 174 4.58 4.71 17.23
CA LEU A 174 3.53 4.85 18.23
C LEU A 174 3.54 3.60 19.12
N ILE A 175 3.73 3.79 20.42
CA ILE A 175 3.67 2.72 21.40
C ILE A 175 2.47 2.95 22.31
N ALA A 176 1.51 2.04 22.28
CA ALA A 176 0.34 2.04 23.12
C ALA A 176 0.46 0.97 24.21
N GLU A 177 0.44 1.39 25.47
CA GLU A 177 0.29 0.50 26.61
C GLU A 177 -1.20 0.19 26.78
N ILE A 178 -1.53 -1.08 26.91
CA ILE A 178 -2.89 -1.59 26.84
C ILE A 178 -3.23 -2.37 28.09
N SER A 179 -4.41 -2.10 28.63
CA SER A 179 -5.09 -2.88 29.64
C SER A 179 -6.29 -3.58 29.04
N VAL A 180 -6.44 -4.86 29.25
CA VAL A 180 -7.52 -5.68 28.72
C VAL A 180 -8.42 -6.13 29.86
N GLU A 181 -9.75 -6.10 29.62
CA GLU A 181 -10.79 -6.56 30.57
C GLU A 181 -10.61 -5.97 31.98
N GLY A 182 -10.46 -4.63 32.05
CA GLY A 182 -10.35 -3.92 33.32
C GLY A 182 -9.08 -4.22 34.14
N GLY A 183 -7.99 -4.62 33.49
CA GLY A 183 -6.71 -4.93 34.12
C GLY A 183 -6.38 -6.41 34.23
N ALA A 184 -7.22 -7.30 33.71
CA ALA A 184 -6.95 -8.74 33.70
C ALA A 184 -5.65 -9.10 33.01
N ARG A 185 -5.29 -8.35 31.95
CA ARG A 185 -4.02 -8.50 31.24
C ARG A 185 -3.48 -7.14 30.80
N LEU A 186 -2.16 -6.97 30.96
CA LEU A 186 -1.44 -5.82 30.44
C LEU A 186 -0.64 -6.24 29.21
N GLY A 187 -0.55 -5.35 28.22
CA GLY A 187 0.19 -5.58 27.00
C GLY A 187 0.55 -4.29 26.29
N GLN A 188 1.07 -4.42 25.09
CA GLN A 188 1.57 -3.31 24.30
C GLN A 188 1.29 -3.56 22.83
N VAL A 189 0.91 -2.51 22.11
CA VAL A 189 0.93 -2.43 20.66
C VAL A 189 1.92 -1.35 20.24
N LEU A 190 2.84 -1.70 19.36
CA LEU A 190 3.74 -0.77 18.71
C LEU A 190 3.36 -0.71 17.24
N MET A 191 3.25 0.48 16.68
CA MET A 191 3.09 0.72 15.24
C MET A 191 4.24 1.59 14.76
N ALA A 192 4.92 1.20 13.69
CA ALA A 192 5.98 1.98 13.07
C ALA A 192 5.72 2.13 11.58
N LEU A 193 5.67 3.37 11.11
CA LEU A 193 5.40 3.74 9.72
C LEU A 193 6.45 4.74 9.23
N PRO A 194 6.77 4.77 7.92
CA PRO A 194 7.68 5.75 7.33
C PRO A 194 7.36 7.19 7.74
N SER A 195 8.35 7.93 8.23
CA SER A 195 8.17 9.27 8.81
C SER A 195 7.67 10.32 7.83
N GLU A 196 8.15 10.25 6.59
CA GLU A 196 7.85 11.27 5.56
C GLU A 196 6.49 11.05 4.92
N GLY A 197 5.89 9.91 5.17
CA GLY A 197 4.60 9.54 4.65
C GLY A 197 4.63 9.23 3.15
N ARG A 198 4.04 8.11 2.80
CA ARG A 198 3.67 7.74 1.43
C ARG A 198 2.16 7.61 1.33
N GLY A 199 1.47 8.16 2.33
CA GLY A 199 0.04 8.04 2.52
C GLY A 199 -0.78 9.03 1.70
N ILE A 200 -2.09 8.94 1.88
CA ILE A 200 -3.09 9.80 1.26
C ILE A 200 -2.95 11.21 1.87
N ARG A 201 -2.95 12.23 1.04
CA ARG A 201 -2.95 13.62 1.54
C ARG A 201 -4.31 13.91 2.16
N PRO A 202 -4.38 14.64 3.31
CA PRO A 202 -5.65 15.07 3.86
C PRO A 202 -6.37 15.92 2.81
N ARG A 203 -7.66 15.67 2.65
CA ARG A 203 -8.52 16.56 1.90
C ARG A 203 -8.56 17.83 2.72
N SER A 204 -7.70 18.78 2.40
CA SER A 204 -7.67 20.11 3.04
C SER A 204 -9.11 20.62 3.15
N GLY A 205 -9.53 20.88 4.38
CA GLY A 205 -10.89 21.29 4.68
C GLY A 205 -11.29 22.58 3.96
N SER A 206 -11.73 22.43 2.73
CA SER A 206 -12.71 23.31 2.17
C SER A 206 -14.00 22.52 2.18
N HIS A 207 -14.94 22.92 3.01
CA HIS A 207 -16.35 22.76 2.77
C HIS A 207 -16.66 23.43 1.41
N ILE A 208 -16.17 22.82 0.35
CA ILE A 208 -16.65 23.07 -0.99
C ILE A 208 -17.82 22.12 -1.13
N LEU A 209 -19.02 22.69 -1.12
CA LEU A 209 -20.18 22.13 -1.80
C LEU A 209 -19.63 21.40 -3.04
N PRO A 210 -20.22 20.24 -3.44
CA PRO A 210 -19.74 19.54 -4.62
C PRO A 210 -19.72 20.52 -5.79
N ASP A 211 -18.56 21.05 -6.06
CA ASP A 211 -18.32 21.91 -7.20
C ASP A 211 -18.37 20.97 -8.41
N GLU A 212 -19.39 21.16 -9.24
CA GLU A 212 -19.51 20.43 -10.51
C GLU A 212 -18.22 20.56 -11.35
N GLY A 213 -17.39 21.58 -11.10
CA GLY A 213 -16.08 21.80 -11.72
C GLY A 213 -14.98 20.84 -11.21
N ALA A 214 -15.00 20.41 -9.95
CA ALA A 214 -13.96 19.53 -9.40
C ALA A 214 -14.01 18.13 -10.01
N GLY A 215 -15.21 17.65 -10.37
CA GLY A 215 -15.37 16.38 -11.10
C GLY A 215 -14.78 16.47 -12.51
N HIS A 216 -14.92 17.60 -13.19
CA HIS A 216 -14.33 17.84 -14.49
C HIS A 216 -12.81 17.99 -14.44
N ALA A 217 -12.27 18.70 -13.45
CA ALA A 217 -10.82 18.83 -13.26
C ALA A 217 -10.18 17.46 -12.99
N PHE A 218 -10.74 16.66 -12.08
CA PHE A 218 -10.27 15.29 -11.82
C PHE A 218 -10.36 14.38 -13.05
N ALA A 219 -11.46 14.45 -13.81
CA ALA A 219 -11.61 13.69 -15.05
C ALA A 219 -10.58 14.09 -16.11
N THR A 220 -10.26 15.39 -16.20
CA THR A 220 -9.26 15.92 -17.14
C THR A 220 -7.84 15.50 -16.72
N ASP A 221 -7.51 15.58 -15.43
CA ASP A 221 -6.20 15.15 -14.92
C ASP A 221 -6.02 13.64 -15.07
N LEU A 222 -7.08 12.86 -14.83
CA LEU A 222 -7.07 11.42 -15.04
C LEU A 222 -6.90 11.08 -16.53
N ALA A 223 -7.58 11.79 -17.43
CA ALA A 223 -7.44 11.63 -18.87
C ALA A 223 -6.00 11.91 -19.31
N ASN A 224 -5.40 13.01 -18.87
CA ASN A 224 -4.01 13.36 -19.14
C ASN A 224 -3.03 12.30 -18.61
N GLN A 225 -3.29 11.73 -17.44
CA GLN A 225 -2.47 10.68 -16.85
C GLN A 225 -2.57 9.37 -17.66
N VAL A 226 -3.78 9.04 -18.14
CA VAL A 226 -4.02 7.86 -18.97
C VAL A 226 -3.41 8.04 -20.36
N GLU A 227 -3.49 9.24 -20.95
CA GLU A 227 -2.83 9.54 -22.24
C GLU A 227 -1.30 9.48 -22.14
N GLY A 228 -0.73 9.80 -20.97
CA GLY A 228 0.71 9.67 -20.70
C GLY A 228 1.17 8.24 -20.42
N ALA A 229 0.25 7.28 -20.22
CA ALA A 229 0.59 5.91 -19.87
C ALA A 229 1.14 5.15 -21.08
N SER A 230 2.32 4.54 -20.93
CA SER A 230 2.89 3.68 -21.95
C SER A 230 2.32 2.26 -21.84
N CYS A 231 1.94 1.67 -22.96
CA CYS A 231 1.56 0.27 -23.01
C CYS A 231 2.36 -0.48 -24.08
N VAL A 232 2.60 -1.77 -23.83
CA VAL A 232 3.28 -2.66 -24.78
C VAL A 232 2.21 -3.41 -25.58
N LEU A 233 2.23 -3.24 -26.90
CA LEU A 233 1.36 -3.95 -27.81
C LEU A 233 2.17 -4.95 -28.63
N GLN A 234 1.59 -6.14 -28.85
CA GLN A 234 2.16 -7.16 -29.74
C GLN A 234 1.46 -7.12 -31.10
N ALA A 235 2.24 -7.00 -32.17
CA ALA A 235 1.72 -7.12 -33.52
C ALA A 235 1.69 -8.59 -33.94
N VAL A 236 0.51 -9.20 -33.91
CA VAL A 236 0.30 -10.61 -34.28
C VAL A 236 -0.04 -10.70 -35.77
N ILE A 237 0.89 -11.22 -36.54
CA ILE A 237 0.76 -11.35 -37.99
C ILE A 237 -0.16 -12.54 -38.34
N HIS A 238 0.02 -13.67 -37.65
CA HIS A 238 -0.76 -14.88 -37.93
C HIS A 238 -0.80 -15.78 -36.67
N ARG A 239 -1.93 -16.45 -36.47
CA ARG A 239 -2.09 -17.52 -35.49
C ARG A 239 -2.47 -18.78 -36.22
N MET A 240 -1.69 -19.85 -36.04
CA MET A 240 -2.00 -21.15 -36.65
C MET A 240 -2.17 -22.20 -35.54
N ALA A 241 -3.21 -23.01 -35.71
CA ALA A 241 -3.38 -24.21 -34.86
C ALA A 241 -2.78 -25.41 -35.62
N LYS A 242 -1.90 -26.14 -34.93
CA LYS A 242 -1.30 -27.37 -35.48
C LYS A 242 -1.47 -28.49 -34.44
N PRO A 243 -1.64 -29.75 -34.90
CA PRO A 243 -1.61 -30.89 -34.00
C PRO A 243 -0.28 -30.96 -33.24
N LEU A 244 -0.29 -31.37 -31.99
CA LEU A 244 0.91 -31.49 -31.17
C LEU A 244 1.98 -32.40 -31.81
N SER A 245 1.56 -33.45 -32.48
CA SER A 245 2.45 -34.36 -33.23
C SER A 245 3.24 -33.66 -34.33
N SER A 246 2.61 -32.70 -35.04
CA SER A 246 3.28 -31.90 -36.07
C SER A 246 4.25 -30.90 -35.46
N ILE A 247 3.97 -30.38 -34.27
CA ILE A 247 4.86 -29.45 -33.56
C ILE A 247 6.11 -30.19 -33.06
N LEU A 248 5.93 -31.38 -32.52
CA LEU A 248 7.03 -32.22 -32.02
C LEU A 248 7.95 -32.77 -33.12
N SER A 249 7.48 -32.80 -34.37
CA SER A 249 8.27 -33.25 -35.54
C SER A 249 9.00 -32.09 -36.27
N LEU A 250 8.85 -30.81 -35.85
CA LEU A 250 9.51 -29.68 -36.46
C LEU A 250 11.03 -29.73 -36.30
N GLN A 251 11.74 -29.51 -37.38
CA GLN A 251 13.19 -29.45 -37.42
C GLN A 251 13.67 -28.05 -37.87
N VAL A 252 14.92 -27.73 -37.54
CA VAL A 252 15.54 -26.49 -38.01
C VAL A 252 15.65 -26.50 -39.53
N GLY A 253 15.01 -25.53 -40.19
CA GLY A 253 14.92 -25.43 -41.65
C GLY A 253 13.53 -25.71 -42.21
N ASP A 254 12.59 -26.21 -41.39
CA ASP A 254 11.21 -26.39 -41.82
C ASP A 254 10.53 -25.04 -42.11
N VAL A 255 9.75 -25.01 -43.22
CA VAL A 255 9.03 -23.82 -43.67
C VAL A 255 7.57 -23.90 -43.18
N LEU A 256 7.18 -22.95 -42.36
CA LEU A 256 5.79 -22.74 -41.95
C LEU A 256 5.12 -21.78 -42.92
N SER A 257 4.20 -22.26 -43.77
CA SER A 257 3.47 -21.44 -44.71
C SER A 257 2.39 -20.61 -44.00
N MET A 258 2.32 -19.31 -44.31
CA MET A 258 1.27 -18.40 -43.88
C MET A 258 0.50 -17.89 -45.07
N ASP A 259 -0.81 -17.66 -44.91
CA ASP A 259 -1.62 -17.07 -46.00
C ASP A 259 -1.22 -15.61 -46.24
N MET A 260 -1.15 -15.20 -47.47
CA MET A 260 -0.81 -13.81 -47.91
C MET A 260 -1.77 -12.78 -47.28
N ALA A 261 -3.02 -13.14 -47.06
CA ALA A 261 -4.02 -12.30 -46.37
C ALA A 261 -3.63 -11.91 -44.94
N SER A 262 -2.72 -12.63 -44.31
CA SER A 262 -2.26 -12.34 -42.91
C SER A 262 -1.40 -11.09 -42.83
N LEU A 263 -0.76 -10.66 -43.91
CA LEU A 263 0.05 -9.44 -43.95
C LEU A 263 -0.81 -8.17 -44.07
N ASP A 264 -1.99 -8.30 -44.65
CA ASP A 264 -2.95 -7.20 -44.81
C ASP A 264 -3.82 -6.97 -43.56
N LYS A 265 -3.82 -7.94 -42.60
CA LYS A 265 -4.61 -7.86 -41.36
C LYS A 265 -3.77 -8.28 -40.17
N VAL A 266 -2.94 -7.37 -39.70
CA VAL A 266 -2.15 -7.56 -38.49
C VAL A 266 -2.99 -7.16 -37.29
N GLY A 267 -3.15 -8.04 -36.30
CA GLY A 267 -3.82 -7.75 -35.04
C GLY A 267 -2.86 -7.09 -34.06
N LEU A 268 -3.23 -5.98 -33.45
CA LEU A 268 -2.53 -5.42 -32.30
C LEU A 268 -3.20 -5.92 -31.02
N GLU A 269 -2.43 -6.62 -30.21
CA GLU A 269 -2.91 -7.26 -28.97
C GLU A 269 -2.18 -6.69 -27.76
N GLY A 270 -2.96 -6.41 -26.70
CA GLY A 270 -2.46 -5.97 -25.42
C GLY A 270 -2.39 -7.10 -24.40
N LEU A 271 -2.35 -6.75 -23.12
CA LEU A 271 -2.37 -7.70 -22.01
C LEU A 271 -3.56 -8.69 -22.11
N GLY A 272 -3.29 -9.98 -21.90
CA GLY A 272 -4.30 -11.04 -21.95
C GLY A 272 -4.79 -11.41 -23.36
N GLU A 273 -3.95 -11.22 -24.39
CA GLU A 273 -4.27 -11.57 -25.79
C GLU A 273 -5.52 -10.84 -26.35
N ARG A 274 -5.90 -9.75 -25.70
CA ARG A 274 -7.06 -8.96 -26.15
C ARG A 274 -6.69 -8.13 -27.36
N ARG A 275 -7.40 -8.36 -28.46
CA ARG A 275 -7.25 -7.58 -29.72
C ARG A 275 -7.78 -6.17 -29.52
N ILE A 276 -6.90 -5.17 -29.67
CA ILE A 276 -7.23 -3.75 -29.48
C ILE A 276 -7.47 -3.06 -30.81
N ALA A 277 -6.69 -3.40 -31.82
CA ALA A 277 -6.78 -2.78 -33.12
C ALA A 277 -6.38 -3.75 -34.25
N GLU A 278 -6.74 -3.43 -35.46
CA GLU A 278 -6.27 -4.07 -36.71
C GLU A 278 -5.50 -3.06 -37.54
N GLY A 279 -4.47 -3.55 -38.24
CA GLY A 279 -3.68 -2.73 -39.09
C GLY A 279 -3.03 -3.51 -40.23
N GLN A 280 -2.44 -2.79 -41.14
CA GLN A 280 -1.71 -3.31 -42.28
C GLN A 280 -0.21 -3.15 -42.07
N LEU A 281 0.56 -4.21 -42.24
CA LEU A 281 2.02 -4.16 -42.10
C LEU A 281 2.59 -3.40 -43.32
N GLY A 282 3.44 -2.43 -43.03
CA GLY A 282 4.10 -1.62 -44.03
C GLY A 282 5.51 -1.22 -43.62
N GLN A 283 6.06 -0.25 -44.32
CA GLN A 283 7.37 0.31 -44.01
C GLN A 283 7.25 1.85 -43.98
N ASN A 284 7.79 2.46 -42.94
CA ASN A 284 7.90 3.90 -42.85
C ASN A 284 9.37 4.28 -42.60
N ARG A 285 9.94 5.09 -43.49
CA ARG A 285 11.35 5.54 -43.43
C ARG A 285 12.38 4.42 -43.21
N GLY A 286 12.17 3.25 -43.84
CA GLY A 286 13.06 2.10 -43.71
C GLY A 286 12.78 1.21 -42.49
N MET A 287 11.85 1.58 -41.64
CA MET A 287 11.45 0.81 -40.43
C MET A 287 10.14 0.07 -40.67
N ARG A 288 9.96 -1.05 -39.98
CA ARG A 288 8.68 -1.77 -39.96
C ARG A 288 7.62 -0.91 -39.28
N ALA A 289 6.47 -0.72 -39.93
CA ALA A 289 5.38 0.07 -39.40
C ALA A 289 4.06 -0.67 -39.57
N VAL A 290 3.09 -0.40 -38.71
CA VAL A 290 1.73 -0.89 -38.86
C VAL A 290 0.80 0.30 -39.04
N ARG A 291 0.10 0.36 -40.21
CA ARG A 291 -0.94 1.36 -40.39
C ARG A 291 -2.24 0.85 -39.79
N LEU A 292 -2.79 1.55 -38.82
CA LEU A 292 -4.07 1.19 -38.21
C LEU A 292 -5.20 1.35 -39.23
N THR A 293 -6.05 0.33 -39.37
CA THR A 293 -7.22 0.31 -40.25
C THR A 293 -8.52 0.32 -39.48
N SER A 294 -8.56 -0.28 -38.29
CA SER A 294 -9.73 -0.27 -37.41
C SER A 294 -9.33 -0.41 -35.95
N LEU A 295 -10.07 0.27 -35.09
CA LEU A 295 -10.00 0.07 -33.63
C LEU A 295 -11.09 -0.94 -33.24
N SER A 296 -10.74 -1.95 -32.45
CA SER A 296 -11.72 -2.90 -31.94
C SER A 296 -12.54 -2.21 -30.87
N ALA A 297 -13.80 -1.87 -31.16
CA ALA A 297 -14.71 -1.22 -30.23
C ALA A 297 -15.06 -2.18 -29.09
N ALA A 298 -14.30 -2.10 -27.99
CA ALA A 298 -14.70 -2.65 -26.70
C ALA A 298 -15.25 -1.51 -25.85
N GLY A 299 -16.54 -1.18 -26.02
CA GLY A 299 -17.38 -0.49 -25.04
C GLY A 299 -16.98 0.93 -24.61
N GLY A 300 -16.54 1.79 -25.52
CA GLY A 300 -16.35 3.22 -25.29
C GLY A 300 -16.95 4.06 -26.43
N PRO A 301 -17.25 5.37 -26.23
CA PRO A 301 -17.80 6.22 -27.27
C PRO A 301 -16.84 6.33 -28.48
N PRO A 302 -17.33 6.57 -29.71
CA PRO A 302 -16.52 6.56 -30.90
C PRO A 302 -15.49 7.69 -30.88
N VAL A 303 -14.22 7.31 -30.79
CA VAL A 303 -13.11 8.25 -31.00
C VAL A 303 -12.95 8.47 -32.48
N GLN A 304 -12.98 9.73 -32.92
CA GLN A 304 -12.73 10.14 -34.29
C GLN A 304 -11.33 9.64 -34.73
N ALA A 305 -11.26 9.10 -35.93
CA ALA A 305 -10.02 8.59 -36.51
C ALA A 305 -8.98 9.71 -36.60
N VAL A 306 -7.93 9.57 -35.82
CA VAL A 306 -6.72 10.39 -35.92
C VAL A 306 -5.78 9.64 -36.87
N ASP A 307 -5.42 10.26 -37.99
CA ASP A 307 -4.41 9.77 -38.92
C ASP A 307 -3.01 9.91 -38.30
N ASP A 308 -2.74 9.15 -37.25
CA ASP A 308 -1.43 9.17 -36.60
C ASP A 308 -0.62 7.91 -36.90
N ILE A 309 0.50 8.14 -37.58
CA ILE A 309 1.56 7.17 -37.80
C ILE A 309 2.32 7.01 -36.45
N ILE A 310 2.11 5.91 -35.76
CA ILE A 310 2.87 5.61 -34.56
C ILE A 310 4.31 5.24 -34.92
N ASP A 311 5.24 6.10 -34.59
CA ASP A 311 6.68 5.92 -34.81
C ASP A 311 7.26 4.98 -33.76
N LEU A 312 7.57 3.75 -34.13
CA LEU A 312 8.10 2.70 -33.28
C LEU A 312 9.56 2.93 -32.80
N GLN A 313 10.16 4.06 -33.15
CA GLN A 313 11.55 4.34 -32.84
C GLN A 313 11.82 4.68 -31.34
N ARG A 314 10.81 5.06 -30.56
CA ARG A 314 11.02 5.50 -29.16
C ARG A 314 11.17 4.37 -28.14
N MET A 315 10.94 3.12 -28.52
CA MET A 315 10.89 2.02 -27.55
C MET A 315 12.12 1.08 -27.57
N ALA A 316 13.16 1.39 -28.36
CA ALA A 316 14.36 0.55 -28.42
C ALA A 316 15.61 1.18 -27.75
N ALA A 317 15.46 2.29 -27.03
CA ALA A 317 16.57 2.96 -26.33
C ALA A 317 16.14 3.28 -24.87
N GLY A 318 15.98 2.21 -24.07
CA GLY A 318 15.80 2.27 -22.63
C GLY A 318 16.23 0.95 -22.00
#